data_c70cdde30711b56acd7cb057b2174b4c
#
_entry.id   c70cdde30711b56acd7cb057b2174b4c
#
_cell.length_a   1.000
_cell.length_b   1.000
_cell.length_c   1.000
_cell.angle_alpha   90.00
_cell.angle_beta   90.00
_cell.angle_gamma   90.00
#
_symmetry.space_group_name_H-M   'P 1'
#
loop_
_entity.id
_entity.type
_entity.pdbx_description
1 polymer ?
#
loop_
_entity_poly.entity_id
_entity_poly.type
_entity_poly.pdbx_seq_one_letter_code
_entity_poly.pdbx_strand_id
1 'polypeptide(L)'
;MYKILLFILLVNFPLSQSIALDNYSNQSDSLLNNTYLQSINRKHNTILGRDSDPKLPTDISKTQLWIRKTQWTLAAIPGLRFLTNILYPNSTISHFKVENSIAFTIDDGFCGIDNKDGCMIKEVKELFNSYDTHATFFIAGSHCNNVSIENVNSLIDDGHEISNHNMMDWSYKNYTTNEFEFDLHLTKDILSLYKQEYSSWYRAPFGILTKEMQTVIERENLIHVVSDAFANDTYIPDPNWISKFILDRVKPGSIILIHMPERGVREWNYKAMELTLQGLKEKNLKILNLSEMKIMENKKAP
;
A
#
# COMPACT_ATOMS: atom_id res chain seq x y z
N MET A 1 10.97 19.40 16.98
CA MET A 1 10.20 18.14 16.98
C MET A 1 9.96 17.59 15.58
N TYR A 2 9.66 18.39 14.57
CA TYR A 2 9.52 17.96 13.15
C TYR A 2 10.76 17.24 12.58
N LYS A 3 11.98 17.61 13.02
CA LYS A 3 13.24 17.02 12.52
C LYS A 3 13.49 15.58 12.96
N ILE A 4 12.90 15.12 14.05
CA ILE A 4 13.18 13.78 14.61
C ILE A 4 12.33 12.72 13.87
N LEU A 5 11.08 13.03 13.53
CA LEU A 5 10.22 12.08 12.82
C LEU A 5 10.61 11.95 11.34
N LEU A 6 11.01 13.07 10.71
CA LEU A 6 11.58 13.07 9.36
C LEU A 6 12.89 12.27 9.30
N PHE A 7 13.67 12.29 10.38
CA PHE A 7 14.91 11.52 10.48
C PHE A 7 14.67 10.00 10.55
N ILE A 8 13.59 9.57 11.16
CA ILE A 8 13.21 8.14 11.26
C ILE A 8 12.73 7.60 9.90
N LEU A 9 12.03 8.41 9.12
CA LEU A 9 11.58 8.06 7.76
C LEU A 9 12.70 8.18 6.69
N LEU A 10 13.71 9.04 6.91
CA LEU A 10 14.76 9.32 5.93
C LEU A 10 16.05 8.51 6.11
N VAL A 11 16.22 7.80 7.24
CA VAL A 11 17.55 7.22 7.60
C VAL A 11 17.89 5.94 6.84
N ASN A 12 16.98 5.30 6.11
CA ASN A 12 17.27 3.97 5.53
C ASN A 12 16.66 3.65 4.17
N PHE A 13 16.58 4.61 3.24
CA PHE A 13 16.41 4.26 1.83
C PHE A 13 17.77 4.32 1.14
N PRO A 14 18.37 3.20 0.75
CA PRO A 14 19.53 3.23 -0.10
C PRO A 14 19.15 3.85 -1.45
N LEU A 15 19.86 4.88 -1.87
CA LEU A 15 19.87 5.38 -3.25
C LEU A 15 20.25 4.22 -4.17
N SER A 16 19.32 3.64 -4.90
CA SER A 16 19.58 2.51 -5.77
C SER A 16 19.30 2.83 -7.23
N GLN A 17 20.25 2.55 -7.96
CA GLN A 17 20.49 2.28 -9.39
C GLN A 17 19.29 2.35 -10.35
N SER A 18 19.48 3.16 -11.39
CA SER A 18 18.66 3.25 -12.61
C SER A 18 18.69 1.95 -13.42
N ILE A 19 17.52 1.40 -13.72
CA ILE A 19 17.37 0.38 -14.76
C ILE A 19 16.60 0.99 -15.94
N ALA A 20 17.14 0.80 -17.14
CA ALA A 20 16.65 1.40 -18.37
C ALA A 20 15.28 0.84 -18.80
N LEU A 21 14.40 1.75 -19.25
CA LEU A 21 13.06 1.47 -19.78
C LEU A 21 13.07 1.26 -21.32
N ASP A 22 14.02 0.51 -21.85
CA ASP A 22 14.17 0.41 -23.30
C ASP A 22 13.31 -0.70 -23.98
N ASN A 23 12.45 -1.43 -23.27
CA ASN A 23 11.73 -2.57 -23.84
C ASN A 23 10.19 -2.47 -23.81
N TYR A 24 9.62 -1.28 -23.91
CA TYR A 24 8.17 -1.12 -24.04
C TYR A 24 7.73 -0.89 -25.51
N SER A 25 7.98 -1.87 -26.38
CA SER A 25 7.33 -1.89 -27.69
C SER A 25 6.73 -3.26 -27.92
N ASN A 26 5.44 -3.27 -28.20
CA ASN A 26 4.61 -4.38 -28.69
C ASN A 26 3.77 -5.15 -27.67
N GLN A 27 2.64 -4.56 -27.26
CA GLN A 27 1.39 -5.31 -27.11
C GLN A 27 0.21 -4.33 -27.10
N SER A 28 -0.69 -4.50 -28.03
CA SER A 28 -1.80 -3.60 -28.39
C SER A 28 -3.07 -3.73 -27.53
N ASP A 29 -3.02 -4.44 -26.41
CA ASP A 29 -4.18 -4.70 -25.55
C ASP A 29 -3.99 -4.20 -24.10
N SER A 30 -3.09 -3.24 -23.84
CA SER A 30 -3.00 -2.60 -22.54
C SER A 30 -4.12 -1.58 -22.40
N LEU A 31 -4.81 -1.57 -21.26
CA LEU A 31 -5.84 -0.61 -20.86
C LEU A 31 -5.41 0.86 -20.96
N LEU A 32 -4.14 1.13 -21.15
CA LEU A 32 -3.53 2.44 -21.27
C LEU A 32 -2.91 2.61 -22.65
N ASN A 33 -3.33 3.66 -23.35
CA ASN A 33 -2.70 4.04 -24.61
C ASN A 33 -1.19 4.26 -24.35
N ASN A 34 -0.35 3.47 -25.03
CA ASN A 34 1.11 3.44 -24.86
C ASN A 34 1.77 4.84 -24.96
N THR A 35 1.21 5.72 -25.79
CA THR A 35 1.65 7.12 -25.96
C THR A 35 1.45 7.94 -24.67
N TYR A 36 0.40 7.65 -23.92
CA TYR A 36 0.06 8.36 -22.68
C TYR A 36 1.00 7.94 -21.53
N LEU A 37 1.22 6.64 -21.36
CA LEU A 37 2.21 6.12 -20.41
C LEU A 37 3.63 6.59 -20.73
N GLN A 38 4.01 6.64 -22.01
CA GLN A 38 5.31 7.15 -22.44
C GLN A 38 5.46 8.66 -22.14
N SER A 39 4.39 9.46 -22.27
CA SER A 39 4.44 10.89 -21.95
C SER A 39 4.60 11.11 -20.44
N ILE A 40 3.90 10.33 -19.62
CA ILE A 40 4.02 10.34 -18.17
C ILE A 40 5.44 9.90 -17.76
N ASN A 41 5.90 8.76 -18.24
CA ASN A 41 7.24 8.24 -17.94
C ASN A 41 8.35 9.22 -18.32
N ARG A 42 8.26 9.93 -19.46
CA ARG A 42 9.23 10.97 -19.83
C ARG A 42 9.21 12.15 -18.86
N LYS A 43 8.04 12.62 -18.46
CA LYS A 43 7.88 13.72 -17.51
C LYS A 43 8.43 13.34 -16.14
N HIS A 44 8.08 12.17 -15.64
CA HIS A 44 8.51 11.66 -14.34
C HIS A 44 10.02 11.38 -14.28
N ASN A 45 10.60 10.81 -15.35
CA ASN A 45 12.06 10.60 -15.43
C ASN A 45 12.87 11.90 -15.39
N THR A 46 12.25 13.02 -15.78
CA THR A 46 12.91 14.35 -15.78
C THR A 46 12.80 15.03 -14.42
N ILE A 47 11.75 14.77 -13.64
CA ILE A 47 11.43 15.48 -12.39
C ILE A 47 11.99 14.75 -11.16
N LEU A 48 12.02 13.43 -11.18
CA LEU A 48 12.38 12.60 -10.02
C LEU A 48 13.37 11.53 -10.46
N GLY A 49 14.59 11.57 -9.90
CA GLY A 49 15.42 10.38 -9.94
C GLY A 49 14.60 9.18 -9.46
N ARG A 50 14.49 8.14 -10.31
CA ARG A 50 13.71 6.95 -10.02
C ARG A 50 14.10 6.35 -8.68
N ASP A 51 13.15 6.28 -7.77
CA ASP A 51 13.15 5.24 -6.75
C ASP A 51 12.34 4.06 -7.33
N SER A 52 12.99 3.22 -8.15
CA SER A 52 12.47 1.89 -8.43
C SER A 52 12.39 1.13 -7.11
N ASP A 53 11.32 0.38 -6.91
CA ASP A 53 11.19 -0.54 -5.77
C ASP A 53 12.53 -1.26 -5.54
N PRO A 54 13.22 -1.06 -4.42
CA PRO A 54 14.52 -1.66 -4.25
C PRO A 54 14.33 -3.18 -4.28
N LYS A 55 14.84 -3.85 -5.32
CA LYS A 55 15.00 -5.30 -5.29
C LYS A 55 15.83 -5.59 -4.07
N LEU A 56 15.20 -6.01 -2.99
CA LEU A 56 15.94 -6.38 -1.78
C LEU A 56 16.82 -7.55 -2.17
N PRO A 57 18.13 -7.48 -1.87
CA PRO A 57 19.01 -8.58 -2.16
C PRO A 57 18.47 -9.82 -1.45
N THR A 58 18.26 -10.90 -2.21
CA THR A 58 17.92 -12.23 -1.68
C THR A 58 18.94 -12.73 -0.66
N ASP A 59 20.14 -12.14 -0.64
CA ASP A 59 21.29 -12.53 0.16
C ASP A 59 21.59 -11.56 1.31
N ILE A 60 20.57 -11.13 2.03
CA ILE A 60 20.80 -10.33 3.23
C ILE A 60 21.44 -11.18 4.34
N SER A 61 22.56 -10.75 4.89
CA SER A 61 23.22 -11.47 5.99
C SER A 61 22.35 -11.43 7.26
N LYS A 62 22.51 -12.46 8.12
CA LYS A 62 21.81 -12.53 9.42
C LYS A 62 22.07 -11.29 10.27
N THR A 63 23.27 -10.73 10.22
CA THR A 63 23.65 -9.51 10.95
C THR A 63 22.91 -8.28 10.40
N GLN A 64 22.85 -8.10 9.08
CA GLN A 64 22.12 -7.01 8.46
C GLN A 64 20.61 -7.10 8.77
N LEU A 65 20.04 -8.31 8.68
CA LEU A 65 18.65 -8.54 9.04
C LEU A 65 18.35 -8.19 10.50
N TRP A 66 19.24 -8.59 11.42
CA TRP A 66 19.12 -8.25 12.83
C TRP A 66 19.20 -6.72 13.06
N ILE A 67 20.12 -6.03 12.38
CA ILE A 67 20.24 -4.56 12.43
C ILE A 67 18.93 -3.91 11.97
N ARG A 68 18.38 -4.30 10.83
CA ARG A 68 17.13 -3.75 10.28
C ARG A 68 15.95 -3.92 11.26
N LYS A 69 15.79 -5.14 11.81
CA LYS A 69 14.76 -5.43 12.82
C LYS A 69 14.91 -4.56 14.07
N THR A 70 16.14 -4.43 14.59
CA THR A 70 16.43 -3.62 15.76
C THR A 70 16.13 -2.14 15.51
N GLN A 71 16.60 -1.59 14.39
CA GLN A 71 16.35 -0.21 13.99
C GLN A 71 14.86 0.06 13.87
N TRP A 72 14.11 -0.82 13.20
CA TRP A 72 12.66 -0.65 13.07
C TRP A 72 11.94 -0.77 14.42
N THR A 73 12.32 -1.71 15.25
CA THR A 73 11.73 -1.86 16.60
C THR A 73 11.91 -0.61 17.45
N LEU A 74 13.09 0.03 17.37
CA LEU A 74 13.38 1.28 18.07
C LEU A 74 12.67 2.48 17.44
N ALA A 75 12.50 2.49 16.12
CA ALA A 75 11.83 3.57 15.39
C ALA A 75 10.31 3.51 15.49
N ALA A 76 9.73 2.32 15.64
CA ALA A 76 8.29 2.11 15.73
C ALA A 76 7.73 2.63 17.07
N ILE A 77 7.27 3.88 17.02
CA ILE A 77 6.83 4.64 18.21
C ILE A 77 5.54 4.04 18.79
N PRO A 78 5.51 3.67 20.07
CA PRO A 78 4.27 3.36 20.76
C PRO A 78 3.34 4.60 20.77
N GLY A 79 2.07 4.42 20.37
CA GLY A 79 1.10 5.52 20.38
C GLY A 79 0.92 6.23 19.04
N LEU A 80 1.21 5.56 17.93
CA LEU A 80 1.03 6.11 16.58
C LEU A 80 -0.38 6.69 16.34
N ARG A 81 -1.43 6.08 16.92
CA ARG A 81 -2.82 6.62 16.86
C ARG A 81 -2.93 8.05 17.39
N PHE A 82 -2.24 8.35 18.47
CA PHE A 82 -2.24 9.71 19.05
C PHE A 82 -1.44 10.69 18.17
N LEU A 83 -0.32 10.23 17.62
CA LEU A 83 0.55 11.07 16.79
C LEU A 83 -0.06 11.36 15.43
N THR A 84 -0.88 10.47 14.87
CA THR A 84 -1.52 10.67 13.56
C THR A 84 -2.32 11.99 13.54
N ASN A 85 -3.11 12.26 14.56
CA ASN A 85 -3.91 13.49 14.65
C ASN A 85 -3.05 14.77 14.77
N ILE A 86 -1.78 14.65 15.18
CA ILE A 86 -0.84 15.78 15.26
C ILE A 86 -0.07 15.96 13.94
N LEU A 87 0.24 14.87 13.26
CA LEU A 87 1.11 14.86 12.09
C LEU A 87 0.35 15.01 10.78
N TYR A 88 -0.88 14.52 10.76
CA TYR A 88 -1.74 14.52 9.60
C TYR A 88 -3.01 15.31 9.87
N PRO A 89 -3.58 15.90 8.84
CA PRO A 89 -4.81 16.68 8.95
C PRO A 89 -6.04 15.83 9.29
N ASN A 90 -7.14 16.51 9.56
CA ASN A 90 -8.43 15.89 9.93
C ASN A 90 -9.01 14.91 8.90
N SER A 91 -8.53 14.96 7.65
CA SER A 91 -8.88 14.03 6.57
C SER A 91 -8.11 12.69 6.61
N THR A 92 -7.25 12.47 7.62
CA THR A 92 -6.44 11.25 7.73
C THR A 92 -6.91 10.37 8.88
N ILE A 93 -7.09 9.09 8.61
CA ILE A 93 -7.37 8.08 9.63
C ILE A 93 -6.22 7.09 9.77
N SER A 94 -5.99 6.60 11.00
CA SER A 94 -5.02 5.52 11.29
C SER A 94 -5.66 4.31 11.96
N HIS A 95 -6.91 4.42 12.36
CA HIS A 95 -7.69 3.37 13.02
C HIS A 95 -9.17 3.74 13.05
N PHE A 96 -10.02 2.77 13.34
CA PHE A 96 -11.45 2.91 13.55
C PHE A 96 -11.82 2.77 15.03
N LYS A 97 -12.95 3.34 15.43
CA LYS A 97 -13.51 3.18 16.78
C LYS A 97 -14.50 1.99 16.82
N VAL A 98 -13.99 0.80 16.57
CA VAL A 98 -14.77 -0.45 16.57
C VAL A 98 -14.15 -1.47 17.50
N GLU A 99 -14.95 -2.42 17.96
CA GLU A 99 -14.51 -3.54 18.81
C GLU A 99 -14.41 -4.82 17.99
N ASN A 100 -13.51 -5.71 18.41
CA ASN A 100 -13.36 -7.07 17.88
C ASN A 100 -13.14 -7.17 16.37
N SER A 101 -12.74 -6.08 15.72
CA SER A 101 -12.49 -6.04 14.28
C SER A 101 -11.26 -5.21 13.95
N ILE A 102 -10.63 -5.51 12.81
CA ILE A 102 -9.51 -4.78 12.23
C ILE A 102 -9.72 -4.62 10.72
N ALA A 103 -9.09 -3.60 10.13
CA ALA A 103 -8.95 -3.50 8.69
C ALA A 103 -7.64 -4.13 8.23
N PHE A 104 -7.68 -5.00 7.21
CA PHE A 104 -6.48 -5.45 6.54
C PHE A 104 -6.30 -4.67 5.24
N THR A 105 -5.12 -4.05 5.05
CA THR A 105 -4.83 -3.28 3.84
C THR A 105 -3.54 -3.75 3.19
N ILE A 106 -3.53 -3.72 1.86
CA ILE A 106 -2.43 -4.19 1.02
C ILE A 106 -2.05 -3.06 0.07
N ASP A 107 -0.81 -2.58 0.14
CA ASP A 107 -0.29 -1.55 -0.75
C ASP A 107 0.39 -2.17 -1.98
N ASP A 108 0.64 -1.35 -3.00
CA ASP A 108 1.33 -1.69 -4.25
C ASP A 108 0.67 -2.81 -5.06
N GLY A 109 -0.67 -2.98 -4.91
CA GLY A 109 -1.38 -3.92 -5.78
C GLY A 109 -1.36 -3.41 -7.24
N PHE A 110 -1.28 -4.25 -8.24
CA PHE A 110 -1.31 -5.74 -8.19
C PHE A 110 0.06 -6.33 -8.50
N CYS A 111 0.77 -5.85 -9.52
CA CYS A 111 2.08 -6.33 -9.97
C CYS A 111 2.91 -5.16 -10.43
N GLY A 112 4.17 -5.11 -10.01
CA GLY A 112 5.11 -4.13 -10.51
C GLY A 112 5.20 -4.13 -12.03
N ILE A 113 5.35 -2.95 -12.61
CA ILE A 113 5.36 -2.75 -14.08
C ILE A 113 6.41 -3.61 -14.78
N ASP A 114 7.53 -3.86 -14.11
CA ASP A 114 8.66 -4.64 -14.63
C ASP A 114 8.61 -6.13 -14.23
N ASN A 115 7.52 -6.59 -13.58
CA ASN A 115 7.41 -7.94 -13.03
C ASN A 115 6.10 -8.64 -13.41
N LYS A 116 5.76 -8.64 -14.70
CA LYS A 116 4.49 -9.20 -15.22
C LYS A 116 4.25 -10.67 -14.87
N ASP A 117 5.32 -11.46 -14.74
CA ASP A 117 5.23 -12.88 -14.41
C ASP A 117 5.26 -13.13 -12.88
N GLY A 118 5.44 -12.07 -12.10
CA GLY A 118 5.52 -12.11 -10.64
C GLY A 118 4.19 -11.96 -9.93
N CYS A 119 3.09 -11.71 -10.64
CA CYS A 119 1.77 -11.49 -10.04
C CYS A 119 1.32 -12.63 -9.15
N MET A 120 0.90 -12.28 -7.93
CA MET A 120 0.36 -13.23 -6.94
C MET A 120 -1.08 -12.89 -6.52
N ILE A 121 -1.83 -12.17 -7.38
CA ILE A 121 -3.21 -11.75 -7.06
C ILE A 121 -4.13 -12.93 -6.78
N LYS A 122 -3.98 -14.03 -7.53
CA LYS A 122 -4.82 -15.24 -7.34
C LYS A 122 -4.51 -15.92 -6.01
N GLU A 123 -3.24 -16.09 -5.72
CA GLU A 123 -2.78 -16.72 -4.48
C GLU A 123 -3.18 -15.90 -3.26
N VAL A 124 -3.06 -14.58 -3.32
CA VAL A 124 -3.49 -13.69 -2.23
C VAL A 124 -5.00 -13.75 -2.05
N LYS A 125 -5.77 -13.71 -3.14
CA LYS A 125 -7.22 -13.87 -3.11
C LYS A 125 -7.64 -15.20 -2.45
N GLU A 126 -7.06 -16.32 -2.89
CA GLU A 126 -7.33 -17.64 -2.33
C GLU A 126 -6.95 -17.76 -0.86
N LEU A 127 -5.84 -17.10 -0.46
CA LEU A 127 -5.43 -17.03 0.93
C LEU A 127 -6.49 -16.35 1.80
N PHE A 128 -6.97 -15.16 1.42
CA PHE A 128 -7.99 -14.45 2.19
C PHE A 128 -9.33 -15.20 2.21
N ASN A 129 -9.73 -15.80 1.09
CA ASN A 129 -10.93 -16.63 0.99
C ASN A 129 -10.88 -17.83 1.95
N SER A 130 -9.70 -18.43 2.16
CA SER A 130 -9.53 -19.55 3.10
C SER A 130 -9.79 -19.18 4.56
N TYR A 131 -9.78 -17.89 4.88
CA TYR A 131 -10.07 -17.33 6.20
C TYR A 131 -11.46 -16.65 6.26
N ASP A 132 -12.24 -16.65 5.16
CA ASP A 132 -13.52 -15.92 5.04
C ASP A 132 -13.37 -14.45 5.45
N THR A 133 -12.42 -13.75 4.82
CA THR A 133 -12.01 -12.38 5.16
C THR A 133 -11.76 -11.52 3.93
N HIS A 134 -11.90 -10.20 4.11
CA HIS A 134 -11.71 -9.22 3.05
C HIS A 134 -10.57 -8.25 3.38
N ALA A 135 -9.98 -7.65 2.33
CA ALA A 135 -8.94 -6.63 2.45
C ALA A 135 -9.23 -5.47 1.51
N THR A 136 -8.64 -4.30 1.81
CA THR A 136 -8.57 -3.17 0.88
C THR A 136 -7.19 -3.12 0.23
N PHE A 137 -7.15 -3.14 -1.09
CA PHE A 137 -5.94 -3.02 -1.89
C PHE A 137 -5.76 -1.58 -2.35
N PHE A 138 -4.69 -0.94 -1.96
CA PHE A 138 -4.27 0.35 -2.49
C PHE A 138 -3.43 0.12 -3.75
N ILE A 139 -3.98 0.56 -4.89
CA ILE A 139 -3.48 0.21 -6.22
C ILE A 139 -2.70 1.37 -6.80
N ALA A 140 -1.42 1.14 -7.11
CA ALA A 140 -0.70 2.02 -8.01
C ALA A 140 -1.21 1.80 -9.45
N GLY A 141 -1.62 2.87 -10.13
CA GLY A 141 -2.24 2.75 -11.46
C GLY A 141 -1.36 2.01 -12.48
N SER A 142 -0.04 2.20 -12.40
CA SER A 142 0.94 1.50 -13.25
C SER A 142 0.96 -0.01 -13.02
N HIS A 143 0.57 -0.50 -11.86
CA HIS A 143 0.55 -1.92 -11.51
C HIS A 143 -0.67 -2.67 -12.09
N CYS A 144 -1.60 -1.95 -12.72
CA CYS A 144 -2.75 -2.55 -13.41
C CYS A 144 -2.39 -3.13 -14.78
N ASN A 145 -1.25 -2.77 -15.37
CA ASN A 145 -0.88 -3.19 -16.73
C ASN A 145 -0.67 -4.70 -16.89
N ASN A 146 -0.28 -5.38 -15.84
CA ASN A 146 0.10 -6.79 -15.86
C ASN A 146 -1.01 -7.72 -15.34
N VAL A 147 -2.21 -7.20 -15.12
CA VAL A 147 -3.34 -7.96 -14.57
C VAL A 147 -4.56 -7.82 -15.45
N SER A 148 -5.25 -8.92 -15.71
CA SER A 148 -6.49 -8.89 -16.48
C SER A 148 -7.65 -8.30 -15.66
N ILE A 149 -8.60 -7.68 -16.34
CA ILE A 149 -9.83 -7.13 -15.73
C ILE A 149 -10.60 -8.22 -14.99
N GLU A 150 -10.64 -9.45 -15.53
CA GLU A 150 -11.33 -10.58 -14.92
C GLU A 150 -10.74 -10.96 -13.58
N ASN A 151 -9.40 -10.95 -13.44
CA ASN A 151 -8.74 -11.27 -12.18
C ASN A 151 -9.06 -10.23 -11.10
N VAL A 152 -9.06 -8.93 -11.46
CA VAL A 152 -9.41 -7.87 -10.52
C VAL A 152 -10.89 -7.90 -10.17
N ASN A 153 -11.76 -8.09 -11.16
CA ASN A 153 -13.20 -8.22 -10.91
C ASN A 153 -13.53 -9.44 -10.05
N SER A 154 -12.80 -10.55 -10.22
CA SER A 154 -12.95 -11.72 -9.36
C SER A 154 -12.51 -11.45 -7.91
N LEU A 155 -11.49 -10.61 -7.70
CA LEU A 155 -11.10 -10.15 -6.37
C LEU A 155 -12.22 -9.32 -5.71
N ILE A 156 -12.84 -8.42 -6.48
CA ILE A 156 -13.95 -7.57 -6.04
C ILE A 156 -15.21 -8.43 -5.76
N ASP A 157 -15.52 -9.38 -6.62
CA ASP A 157 -16.66 -10.32 -6.45
C ASP A 157 -16.53 -11.14 -5.15
N ASP A 158 -15.31 -11.41 -4.69
CA ASP A 158 -15.03 -12.10 -3.43
C ASP A 158 -15.07 -11.15 -2.20
N GLY A 159 -15.48 -9.87 -2.37
CA GLY A 159 -15.68 -8.91 -1.26
C GLY A 159 -14.48 -8.04 -0.93
N HIS A 160 -13.37 -8.17 -1.65
CA HIS A 160 -12.24 -7.25 -1.50
C HIS A 160 -12.55 -5.87 -2.08
N GLU A 161 -11.84 -4.85 -1.60
CA GLU A 161 -11.98 -3.47 -2.03
C GLU A 161 -10.67 -2.99 -2.69
N ILE A 162 -10.79 -2.22 -3.76
CA ILE A 162 -9.66 -1.53 -4.41
C ILE A 162 -9.73 -0.03 -4.17
N SER A 163 -8.58 0.61 -3.99
CA SER A 163 -8.49 2.04 -3.66
C SER A 163 -7.24 2.68 -4.28
N ASN A 164 -7.21 3.99 -4.34
CA ASN A 164 -6.20 4.75 -5.06
C ASN A 164 -4.89 4.89 -4.26
N HIS A 165 -3.75 4.54 -4.89
CA HIS A 165 -2.38 4.72 -4.38
C HIS A 165 -1.53 5.60 -5.31
N ASN A 166 -2.13 6.54 -6.05
CA ASN A 166 -1.54 7.28 -7.14
C ASN A 166 -1.11 6.40 -8.32
N MET A 167 -0.53 7.03 -9.34
CA MET A 167 -0.14 6.36 -10.57
C MET A 167 1.09 5.48 -10.39
N MET A 168 2.05 5.92 -9.60
CA MET A 168 3.34 5.26 -9.42
C MET A 168 3.64 5.05 -7.93
N ASP A 169 4.35 3.95 -7.61
CA ASP A 169 4.88 3.71 -6.27
C ASP A 169 6.20 4.48 -6.07
N TRP A 170 6.09 5.79 -5.88
CA TRP A 170 7.20 6.67 -5.51
C TRP A 170 6.73 7.88 -4.71
N SER A 171 7.70 8.68 -4.20
CA SER A 171 7.38 9.85 -3.38
C SER A 171 6.88 11.03 -4.21
N TYR A 172 5.68 11.52 -3.92
CA TYR A 172 5.05 12.69 -4.55
C TYR A 172 5.38 14.02 -3.86
N LYS A 173 6.30 14.04 -2.90
CA LYS A 173 6.61 15.23 -2.07
C LYS A 173 7.07 16.47 -2.84
N ASN A 174 7.60 16.29 -4.05
CA ASN A 174 8.11 17.37 -4.90
C ASN A 174 7.17 17.72 -6.06
N TYR A 175 5.99 17.09 -6.12
CA TYR A 175 4.99 17.38 -7.14
C TYR A 175 4.27 18.69 -6.86
N THR A 176 3.96 19.45 -7.92
CA THR A 176 2.99 20.54 -7.85
C THR A 176 1.59 19.96 -7.62
N THR A 177 0.67 20.79 -7.15
CA THR A 177 -0.74 20.43 -7.00
C THR A 177 -1.32 19.82 -8.27
N ASN A 178 -1.07 20.46 -9.43
CA ASN A 178 -1.61 20.01 -10.72
C ASN A 178 -1.03 18.64 -11.16
N GLU A 179 0.25 18.41 -10.92
CA GLU A 179 0.91 17.13 -11.25
C GLU A 179 0.40 16.00 -10.38
N PHE A 180 0.24 16.26 -9.08
CA PHE A 180 -0.32 15.29 -8.17
C PHE A 180 -1.78 14.96 -8.52
N GLU A 181 -2.60 15.99 -8.76
CA GLU A 181 -4.01 15.83 -9.15
C GLU A 181 -4.16 15.06 -10.45
N PHE A 182 -3.32 15.34 -11.42
CA PHE A 182 -3.30 14.62 -12.70
C PHE A 182 -3.07 13.11 -12.50
N ASP A 183 -2.05 12.73 -11.72
CA ASP A 183 -1.74 11.32 -11.45
C ASP A 183 -2.83 10.63 -10.61
N LEU A 184 -3.43 11.37 -9.66
CA LEU A 184 -4.55 10.89 -8.86
C LEU A 184 -5.76 10.55 -9.73
N HIS A 185 -6.12 11.47 -10.66
CA HIS A 185 -7.25 11.29 -11.58
C HIS A 185 -6.99 10.19 -12.59
N LEU A 186 -5.75 10.09 -13.12
CA LEU A 186 -5.38 9.02 -14.03
C LEU A 186 -5.57 7.65 -13.38
N THR A 187 -5.15 7.50 -12.12
CA THR A 187 -5.37 6.26 -11.37
C THR A 187 -6.87 6.02 -11.15
N LYS A 188 -7.64 7.06 -10.82
CA LYS A 188 -9.10 6.98 -10.69
C LYS A 188 -9.76 6.44 -11.96
N ASP A 189 -9.34 6.97 -13.13
CA ASP A 189 -9.87 6.55 -14.44
C ASP A 189 -9.56 5.07 -14.71
N ILE A 190 -8.34 4.61 -14.39
CA ILE A 190 -7.97 3.19 -14.49
C ILE A 190 -8.84 2.33 -13.57
N LEU A 191 -8.98 2.72 -12.31
CA LEU A 191 -9.78 1.95 -11.34
C LEU A 191 -11.26 1.92 -11.70
N SER A 192 -11.78 2.90 -12.43
CA SER A 192 -13.17 2.93 -12.92
C SER A 192 -13.49 1.88 -13.99
N LEU A 193 -12.48 1.22 -14.55
CA LEU A 193 -12.67 0.12 -15.51
C LEU A 193 -13.10 -1.20 -14.84
N TYR A 194 -12.96 -1.28 -13.52
CA TYR A 194 -13.35 -2.44 -12.74
C TYR A 194 -14.78 -2.30 -12.20
N LYS A 195 -15.37 -3.38 -11.72
CA LYS A 195 -16.77 -3.44 -11.26
C LYS A 195 -17.09 -2.62 -10.02
N GLN A 196 -16.08 -2.23 -9.24
CA GLN A 196 -16.29 -1.50 -8.00
C GLN A 196 -16.61 -0.03 -8.29
N GLU A 197 -17.56 0.55 -7.53
CA GLU A 197 -17.70 2.01 -7.46
C GLU A 197 -16.43 2.62 -6.89
N TYR A 198 -16.09 3.84 -7.33
CA TYR A 198 -14.87 4.50 -6.89
C TYR A 198 -14.83 4.68 -5.36
N SER A 199 -13.82 4.11 -4.76
CA SER A 199 -13.62 4.16 -3.31
C SER A 199 -13.21 5.57 -2.86
N SER A 200 -13.73 6.00 -1.70
CA SER A 200 -13.32 7.27 -1.07
C SER A 200 -11.98 7.17 -0.32
N TRP A 201 -11.38 5.98 -0.26
CA TRP A 201 -10.09 5.79 0.40
C TRP A 201 -8.93 6.16 -0.51
N TYR A 202 -7.93 6.78 0.08
CA TYR A 202 -6.66 7.11 -0.56
C TYR A 202 -5.51 6.83 0.39
N ARG A 203 -4.40 6.31 -0.12
CA ARG A 203 -3.15 6.21 0.64
C ARG A 203 -2.03 6.85 -0.15
N ALA A 204 -1.32 7.79 0.48
CA ALA A 204 -0.15 8.41 -0.13
C ALA A 204 1.02 7.41 -0.15
N PRO A 205 1.70 7.19 -1.29
CA PRO A 205 2.93 6.42 -1.34
C PRO A 205 3.94 6.92 -0.30
N PHE A 206 4.65 6.00 0.34
CA PHE A 206 5.59 6.28 1.45
C PHE A 206 4.95 6.96 2.68
N GLY A 207 3.63 7.06 2.74
CA GLY A 207 2.91 7.77 3.81
C GLY A 207 3.15 9.29 3.82
N ILE A 208 3.67 9.87 2.73
CA ILE A 208 4.02 11.29 2.64
C ILE A 208 2.84 12.08 2.06
N LEU A 209 2.23 12.94 2.87
CA LEU A 209 1.16 13.85 2.46
C LEU A 209 1.61 15.30 2.67
N THR A 210 1.85 16.04 1.58
CA THR A 210 2.15 17.48 1.64
C THR A 210 0.86 18.30 1.77
N LYS A 211 0.98 19.60 2.03
CA LYS A 211 -0.20 20.49 2.09
C LYS A 211 -0.90 20.59 0.73
N GLU A 212 -0.13 20.61 -0.34
CA GLU A 212 -0.63 20.65 -1.72
C GLU A 212 -1.44 19.38 -2.03
N MET A 213 -0.88 18.21 -1.71
CA MET A 213 -1.59 16.93 -1.86
C MET A 213 -2.85 16.89 -1.01
N GLN A 214 -2.78 17.35 0.25
CA GLN A 214 -3.93 17.41 1.14
C GLN A 214 -5.07 18.23 0.54
N THR A 215 -4.78 19.41 -0.03
CA THR A 215 -5.78 20.27 -0.65
C THR A 215 -6.53 19.54 -1.77
N VAL A 216 -5.84 18.74 -2.57
CA VAL A 216 -6.45 17.92 -3.62
C VAL A 216 -7.31 16.81 -3.01
N ILE A 217 -6.79 16.07 -2.04
CA ILE A 217 -7.50 14.97 -1.37
C ILE A 217 -8.81 15.45 -0.75
N GLU A 218 -8.79 16.60 -0.04
CA GLU A 218 -9.99 17.20 0.56
C GLU A 218 -11.00 17.65 -0.51
N ARG A 219 -10.55 18.26 -1.59
CA ARG A 219 -11.42 18.69 -2.71
C ARG A 219 -12.08 17.51 -3.41
N GLU A 220 -11.37 16.39 -3.56
CA GLU A 220 -11.89 15.15 -4.15
C GLU A 220 -12.74 14.32 -3.16
N ASN A 221 -12.95 14.81 -1.94
CA ASN A 221 -13.65 14.08 -0.86
C ASN A 221 -13.03 12.72 -0.55
N LEU A 222 -11.72 12.61 -0.67
CA LEU A 222 -10.98 11.40 -0.34
C LEU A 222 -10.53 11.42 1.13
N ILE A 223 -10.47 10.26 1.73
CA ILE A 223 -9.99 10.03 3.09
C ILE A 223 -8.60 9.39 3.01
N HIS A 224 -7.58 10.11 3.46
CA HIS A 224 -6.24 9.55 3.55
C HIS A 224 -6.15 8.52 4.68
N VAL A 225 -5.55 7.36 4.37
CA VAL A 225 -5.44 6.24 5.31
C VAL A 225 -3.98 5.94 5.59
N VAL A 226 -3.59 5.93 6.85
CA VAL A 226 -2.32 5.37 7.31
C VAL A 226 -2.58 4.14 8.19
N SER A 227 -1.56 3.31 8.41
CA SER A 227 -1.69 2.13 9.29
C SER A 227 -1.16 2.43 10.68
N ASP A 228 -1.71 1.79 11.72
CA ASP A 228 -1.16 1.76 13.08
C ASP A 228 -0.46 0.43 13.42
N ALA A 229 -0.48 -0.53 12.49
CA ALA A 229 0.17 -1.83 12.60
C ALA A 229 0.92 -2.19 11.29
N PHE A 230 2.19 -1.79 11.22
CA PHE A 230 3.07 -1.94 10.05
C PHE A 230 4.49 -2.36 10.46
N ALA A 231 5.09 -3.29 9.75
CA ALA A 231 6.35 -3.95 10.10
C ALA A 231 7.55 -3.61 9.18
N ASN A 232 7.41 -2.63 8.25
CA ASN A 232 8.42 -2.34 7.24
C ASN A 232 8.81 -3.59 6.42
N ASP A 233 7.81 -4.28 5.94
CA ASP A 233 7.87 -5.58 5.27
C ASP A 233 8.54 -5.53 3.89
N THR A 234 8.64 -4.36 3.28
CA THR A 234 9.41 -4.14 2.05
C THR A 234 10.93 -4.21 2.29
N TYR A 235 11.36 -3.94 3.53
CA TYR A 235 12.78 -3.85 3.89
C TYR A 235 13.26 -5.00 4.76
N ILE A 236 12.35 -5.73 5.42
CA ILE A 236 12.67 -6.84 6.35
C ILE A 236 12.11 -8.15 5.79
N PRO A 237 12.88 -8.95 5.03
CA PRO A 237 12.42 -10.19 4.42
C PRO A 237 12.36 -11.35 5.43
N ASP A 238 11.55 -11.21 6.48
CA ASP A 238 11.33 -12.24 7.49
C ASP A 238 9.85 -12.34 7.87
N PRO A 239 9.09 -13.26 7.26
CA PRO A 239 7.65 -13.37 7.45
C PRO A 239 7.25 -13.64 8.91
N ASN A 240 8.04 -14.42 9.66
CA ASN A 240 7.75 -14.70 11.07
C ASN A 240 7.88 -13.44 11.93
N TRP A 241 8.93 -12.66 11.69
CA TRP A 241 9.15 -11.42 12.42
C TRP A 241 8.09 -10.36 12.04
N ILE A 242 7.77 -10.22 10.75
CA ILE A 242 6.73 -9.30 10.24
C ILE A 242 5.40 -9.59 10.92
N SER A 243 4.93 -10.84 10.83
CA SER A 243 3.67 -11.25 11.44
C SER A 243 3.67 -11.01 12.95
N LYS A 244 4.70 -11.47 13.67
CA LYS A 244 4.81 -11.25 15.11
C LYS A 244 4.78 -9.76 15.47
N PHE A 245 5.53 -8.94 14.75
CA PHE A 245 5.61 -7.49 14.99
C PHE A 245 4.24 -6.81 14.83
N ILE A 246 3.46 -7.18 13.81
CA ILE A 246 2.10 -6.69 13.57
C ILE A 246 1.17 -7.18 14.69
N LEU A 247 1.16 -8.47 14.98
CA LEU A 247 0.27 -9.09 15.98
C LEU A 247 0.51 -8.56 17.41
N ASP A 248 1.74 -8.17 17.74
CA ASP A 248 2.07 -7.56 19.04
C ASP A 248 1.49 -6.12 19.18
N ARG A 249 1.15 -5.47 18.06
CA ARG A 249 0.68 -4.07 18.01
C ARG A 249 -0.79 -3.93 17.70
N VAL A 250 -1.36 -4.91 17.03
CA VAL A 250 -2.75 -4.91 16.61
C VAL A 250 -3.70 -4.83 17.81
N LYS A 251 -4.69 -3.95 17.71
CA LYS A 251 -5.77 -3.73 18.68
C LYS A 251 -7.10 -3.63 17.94
N PRO A 252 -8.25 -3.80 18.59
CA PRO A 252 -9.54 -3.50 17.97
C PRO A 252 -9.52 -2.12 17.28
N GLY A 253 -10.02 -2.09 16.06
CA GLY A 253 -10.01 -0.92 15.21
C GLY A 253 -8.70 -0.65 14.45
N SER A 254 -7.63 -1.43 14.63
CA SER A 254 -6.36 -1.26 13.91
C SER A 254 -6.54 -1.37 12.40
N ILE A 255 -5.69 -0.63 11.69
CA ILE A 255 -5.47 -0.76 10.24
C ILE A 255 -4.10 -1.40 10.06
N ILE A 256 -4.07 -2.62 9.54
CA ILE A 256 -2.84 -3.35 9.20
C ILE A 256 -2.40 -2.95 7.79
N LEU A 257 -1.09 -2.86 7.59
CA LEU A 257 -0.46 -2.72 6.27
C LEU A 257 0.56 -3.84 6.06
N ILE A 258 0.41 -4.55 4.96
CA ILE A 258 1.43 -5.41 4.34
C ILE A 258 1.40 -5.13 2.83
N HIS A 259 2.57 -5.01 2.19
CA HIS A 259 2.64 -4.76 0.75
C HIS A 259 2.37 -6.03 -0.06
N MET A 260 1.82 -5.86 -1.26
CA MET A 260 1.51 -6.95 -2.18
C MET A 260 2.73 -7.83 -2.42
N PRO A 261 2.63 -9.15 -2.23
CA PRO A 261 3.71 -10.07 -2.58
C PRO A 261 3.81 -10.22 -4.09
N GLU A 262 5.04 -10.31 -4.56
CA GLU A 262 5.36 -10.61 -5.95
C GLU A 262 6.52 -11.62 -5.99
N ARG A 263 6.46 -12.57 -6.92
CA ARG A 263 7.56 -13.54 -7.09
C ARG A 263 8.85 -12.84 -7.42
N GLY A 264 9.89 -13.17 -6.68
CA GLY A 264 11.24 -12.61 -6.85
C GLY A 264 11.43 -11.19 -6.32
N VAL A 265 10.40 -10.53 -5.81
CA VAL A 265 10.50 -9.17 -5.23
C VAL A 265 10.21 -9.20 -3.72
N ARG A 266 8.96 -9.40 -3.34
CA ARG A 266 8.50 -9.41 -1.93
C ARG A 266 7.71 -10.69 -1.61
N GLU A 267 8.11 -11.80 -2.19
CA GLU A 267 7.40 -13.08 -2.09
C GLU A 267 7.19 -13.55 -0.64
N TRP A 268 8.10 -13.16 0.28
CA TRP A 268 7.99 -13.45 1.71
C TRP A 268 6.74 -12.82 2.36
N ASN A 269 6.16 -11.77 1.75
CA ASN A 269 4.95 -11.13 2.27
C ASN A 269 3.72 -12.04 2.18
N TYR A 270 3.68 -12.97 1.22
CA TYR A 270 2.62 -13.99 1.18
C TYR A 270 2.59 -14.80 2.47
N LYS A 271 3.76 -15.31 2.90
CA LYS A 271 3.85 -16.05 4.17
C LYS A 271 3.61 -15.16 5.39
N ALA A 272 4.01 -13.90 5.34
CA ALA A 272 3.70 -12.95 6.40
C ALA A 272 2.20 -12.68 6.54
N MET A 273 1.47 -12.55 5.41
CA MET A 273 0.01 -12.45 5.39
C MET A 273 -0.65 -13.69 6.01
N GLU A 274 -0.25 -14.89 5.56
CA GLU A 274 -0.78 -16.16 6.08
C GLU A 274 -0.64 -16.25 7.61
N LEU A 275 0.57 -16.01 8.13
CA LEU A 275 0.84 -16.05 9.57
C LEU A 275 0.08 -14.95 10.33
N THR A 276 -0.10 -13.79 9.72
CA THR A 276 -0.86 -12.68 10.33
C THR A 276 -2.35 -13.01 10.39
N LEU A 277 -2.93 -13.55 9.32
CA LEU A 277 -4.33 -14.00 9.28
C LEU A 277 -4.61 -15.08 10.33
N GLN A 278 -3.70 -16.06 10.43
CA GLN A 278 -3.78 -17.09 11.46
C GLN A 278 -3.79 -16.50 12.87
N GLY A 279 -2.85 -15.61 13.19
CA GLY A 279 -2.74 -15.00 14.51
C GLY A 279 -3.93 -14.07 14.85
N LEU A 280 -4.51 -13.40 13.85
CA LEU A 280 -5.72 -12.59 14.02
C LEU A 280 -6.95 -13.46 14.35
N LYS A 281 -7.07 -14.60 13.68
CA LYS A 281 -8.10 -15.60 13.98
C LYS A 281 -7.97 -16.15 15.41
N GLU A 282 -6.75 -16.45 15.86
CA GLU A 282 -6.46 -16.88 17.23
C GLU A 282 -6.83 -15.80 18.27
N LYS A 283 -6.71 -14.52 17.91
CA LYS A 283 -7.15 -13.37 18.73
C LYS A 283 -8.66 -13.10 18.66
N ASN A 284 -9.43 -13.88 17.89
CA ASN A 284 -10.87 -13.69 17.65
C ASN A 284 -11.20 -12.27 17.10
N LEU A 285 -10.35 -11.72 16.26
CA LEU A 285 -10.57 -10.44 15.58
C LEU A 285 -11.15 -10.70 14.19
N LYS A 286 -12.27 -10.05 13.87
CA LYS A 286 -12.80 -10.02 12.51
C LYS A 286 -11.86 -9.20 11.61
N ILE A 287 -11.61 -9.70 10.42
CA ILE A 287 -10.76 -9.08 9.42
C ILE A 287 -11.65 -8.58 8.30
N LEU A 288 -11.65 -7.30 8.06
CA LEU A 288 -12.57 -6.59 7.17
C LEU A 288 -11.80 -5.66 6.23
N ASN A 289 -12.45 -5.22 5.14
CA ASN A 289 -11.98 -4.10 4.35
C ASN A 289 -12.32 -2.75 5.04
N LEU A 290 -11.78 -1.63 4.52
CA LEU A 290 -11.97 -0.32 5.13
C LEU A 290 -13.42 0.14 5.13
N SER A 291 -14.16 -0.11 4.05
CA SER A 291 -15.57 0.29 3.94
C SER A 291 -16.47 -0.49 4.89
N GLU A 292 -16.23 -1.77 5.10
CA GLU A 292 -16.91 -2.57 6.10
C GLU A 292 -16.65 -2.05 7.52
N MET A 293 -15.38 -1.70 7.82
CA MET A 293 -15.01 -1.08 9.11
C MET A 293 -15.73 0.25 9.32
N LYS A 294 -15.85 1.08 8.27
CA LYS A 294 -16.56 2.36 8.34
C LYS A 294 -18.06 2.18 8.58
N ILE A 295 -18.67 1.21 7.95
CA ILE A 295 -20.08 0.84 8.19
C ILE A 295 -20.28 0.43 9.64
N MET A 296 -19.38 -0.39 10.20
CA MET A 296 -19.46 -0.81 11.60
C MET A 296 -19.30 0.37 12.57
N GLU A 297 -18.36 1.28 12.31
CA GLU A 297 -18.16 2.48 13.11
C GLU A 297 -19.40 3.37 13.12
N ASN A 298 -20.01 3.59 11.96
CA ASN A 298 -21.21 4.42 11.82
C ASN A 298 -22.45 3.81 12.51
N LYS A 299 -22.58 2.48 12.57
CA LYS A 299 -23.68 1.80 13.28
C LYS A 299 -23.59 1.92 14.80
N LYS A 300 -22.41 2.25 15.34
CA LYS A 300 -22.17 2.45 16.77
C LYS A 300 -22.23 3.93 17.20
N ALA A 301 -22.22 4.85 16.25
CA ALA A 301 -22.44 6.27 16.53
C ALA A 301 -23.91 6.44 17.00
N PRO A 302 -24.15 7.12 18.16
CA PRO A 302 -25.48 7.31 18.74
C PRO A 302 -26.40 8.15 17.86
#